data_7aae8c26afa9b46c2960ceb5ded2145a
#
_entry.id   7aae8c26afa9b46c2960ceb5ded2145a
#
_cell.length_a   1.000
_cell.length_b   1.000
_cell.length_c   1.000
_cell.angle_alpha   90.00
_cell.angle_beta   90.00
_cell.angle_gamma   90.00
#
_symmetry.space_group_name_H-M   'P 1'
#
loop_
_entity.id
_entity.type
_entity.pdbx_description
1 polymer ?
#
loop_
_entity_poly.entity_id
_entity_poly.type
_entity_poly.pdbx_seq_one_letter_code
_entity_poly.pdbx_strand_id
1 'polypeptide(L)'
;GTFDKGDKPLAGVMVTDGMNVVKTNKKGRFSLPGFEKTRFISMTTPARFETQQFYLPVKENRKSYDFLLTESERTQPREHSFVQITDTEVTGGMGRWVTDLQQYVKNEKPAFLIHTGDICYEPGLKMHNQVVNAETMNCPVYYCIGNHDLVKGNYGEELYESIYGPTWYSFDIGNIHYVVTPIDHGD
;
A
#
# COMPACT_ATOMS: atom_id res chain seq x y z
N GLY A 1 14.80 -8.62 8.94
CA GLY A 1 14.40 -7.21 8.95
C GLY A 1 14.03 -6.75 10.35
N THR A 2 14.08 -5.46 10.58
CA THR A 2 13.68 -4.83 11.82
C THR A 2 12.57 -3.83 11.53
N PHE A 3 11.58 -3.77 12.43
CA PHE A 3 10.59 -2.71 12.46
C PHE A 3 10.90 -1.85 13.67
N ASP A 4 11.12 -0.57 13.47
CA ASP A 4 11.31 0.33 14.58
C ASP A 4 10.63 1.69 14.34
N LYS A 5 10.38 2.37 15.41
CA LYS A 5 9.99 3.76 15.44
C LYS A 5 11.22 4.57 15.84
N GLY A 6 11.94 5.10 14.89
CA GLY A 6 13.30 5.53 15.13
C GLY A 6 14.11 4.32 15.62
N ASP A 7 14.56 4.30 16.85
CA ASP A 7 15.36 3.22 17.41
C ASP A 7 14.58 2.17 18.22
N LYS A 8 13.23 2.18 18.18
CA LYS A 8 12.39 1.29 18.99
C LYS A 8 11.84 0.12 18.16
N PRO A 9 12.25 -1.13 18.45
CA PRO A 9 11.75 -2.30 17.75
C PRO A 9 10.26 -2.53 18.06
N LEU A 10 9.46 -2.88 17.04
CA LEU A 10 8.05 -3.18 17.17
C LEU A 10 7.79 -4.68 17.01
N ALA A 11 7.25 -5.31 18.06
CA ALA A 11 6.87 -6.71 18.06
C ALA A 11 5.44 -6.92 17.55
N GLY A 12 5.15 -8.12 17.01
CA GLY A 12 3.80 -8.53 16.64
C GLY A 12 3.33 -8.06 15.26
N VAL A 13 4.16 -7.35 14.50
CA VAL A 13 3.83 -6.93 13.13
C VAL A 13 3.82 -8.14 12.21
N MET A 14 2.76 -8.33 11.46
CA MET A 14 2.67 -9.41 10.46
C MET A 14 3.46 -9.04 9.20
N VAL A 15 4.25 -10.01 8.73
CA VAL A 15 5.09 -9.89 7.53
C VAL A 15 4.88 -11.12 6.66
N THR A 16 4.81 -10.91 5.36
CA THR A 16 4.58 -11.99 4.39
C THR A 16 5.50 -11.88 3.18
N ASP A 17 5.77 -13.04 2.58
CA ASP A 17 6.40 -13.19 1.26
C ASP A 17 5.37 -13.54 0.16
N GLY A 18 4.07 -13.43 0.48
CA GLY A 18 2.96 -13.80 -0.40
C GLY A 18 2.44 -15.23 -0.17
N MET A 19 3.23 -16.11 0.45
CA MET A 19 2.83 -17.48 0.80
C MET A 19 2.88 -17.73 2.30
N ASN A 20 3.93 -17.27 2.94
CA ASN A 20 4.16 -17.46 4.37
C ASN A 20 3.87 -16.17 5.12
N VAL A 21 3.29 -16.28 6.32
CA VAL A 21 3.04 -15.14 7.21
C VAL A 21 3.73 -15.40 8.55
N VAL A 22 4.52 -14.44 9.00
CA VAL A 22 5.20 -14.47 10.30
C VAL A 22 4.94 -13.17 11.07
N LYS A 23 5.24 -13.20 12.37
CA LYS A 23 5.20 -11.98 13.21
C LYS A 23 6.59 -11.59 13.66
N THR A 24 6.83 -10.30 13.77
CA THR A 24 8.06 -9.78 14.40
C THR A 24 8.11 -10.18 15.86
N ASN A 25 9.31 -10.52 16.33
CA ASN A 25 9.58 -10.85 17.73
C ASN A 25 9.78 -9.59 18.59
N LYS A 26 10.10 -9.75 19.89
CA LYS A 26 10.34 -8.63 20.83
C LYS A 26 11.48 -7.68 20.42
N LYS A 27 12.35 -8.11 19.51
CA LYS A 27 13.44 -7.29 18.95
C LYS A 27 13.05 -6.68 17.59
N GLY A 28 11.77 -6.73 17.20
CA GLY A 28 11.31 -6.25 15.90
C GLY A 28 11.79 -7.06 14.71
N ARG A 29 12.30 -8.29 14.92
CA ARG A 29 12.91 -9.11 13.86
C ARG A 29 11.96 -10.21 13.41
N PHE A 30 12.02 -10.52 12.13
CA PHE A 30 11.31 -11.64 11.50
C PHE A 30 12.27 -12.48 10.64
N SER A 31 11.83 -13.68 10.32
CA SER A 31 12.49 -14.56 9.33
C SER A 31 11.41 -15.28 8.55
N LEU A 32 11.49 -15.23 7.25
CA LEU A 32 10.63 -15.95 6.32
C LEU A 32 11.42 -17.09 5.68
N PRO A 33 10.80 -18.25 5.44
CA PRO A 33 11.50 -19.39 4.83
C PRO A 33 11.89 -19.13 3.37
N GLY A 34 11.27 -18.12 2.74
CA GLY A 34 11.40 -17.82 1.32
C GLY A 34 10.45 -18.66 0.46
N PHE A 35 10.07 -18.10 -0.64
CA PHE A 35 9.23 -18.74 -1.66
C PHE A 35 9.75 -18.33 -3.04
N GLU A 36 9.90 -19.29 -3.94
CA GLU A 36 10.57 -19.08 -5.24
C GLU A 36 9.90 -17.96 -6.09
N LYS A 37 8.57 -17.84 -6.01
CA LYS A 37 7.81 -16.83 -6.75
C LYS A 37 7.58 -15.52 -5.99
N THR A 38 8.28 -15.31 -4.87
CA THR A 38 8.14 -14.09 -4.07
C THR A 38 8.58 -12.87 -4.87
N ARG A 39 7.67 -11.93 -5.09
CA ARG A 39 7.97 -10.64 -5.74
C ARG A 39 8.22 -9.55 -4.72
N PHE A 40 7.53 -9.61 -3.60
CA PHE A 40 7.60 -8.60 -2.53
C PHE A 40 7.70 -9.26 -1.16
N ILE A 41 8.38 -8.57 -0.25
CA ILE A 41 8.18 -8.75 1.19
C ILE A 41 7.31 -7.59 1.65
N SER A 42 6.16 -7.88 2.24
CA SER A 42 5.22 -6.86 2.70
C SER A 42 4.83 -7.08 4.17
N MET A 43 4.38 -6.02 4.80
CA MET A 43 3.84 -6.08 6.15
C MET A 43 2.39 -5.59 6.17
N THR A 44 1.60 -6.10 7.11
CA THR A 44 0.36 -5.46 7.52
C THR A 44 0.73 -4.24 8.35
N THR A 45 0.41 -3.04 7.86
CA THR A 45 0.61 -1.82 8.64
C THR A 45 -0.32 -1.84 9.85
N PRO A 46 0.20 -1.88 11.08
CA PRO A 46 -0.67 -2.00 12.25
C PRO A 46 -1.36 -0.67 12.56
N ALA A 47 -2.55 -0.74 13.16
CA ALA A 47 -3.23 0.43 13.70
C ALA A 47 -2.30 1.23 14.61
N ARG A 48 -2.47 2.55 14.67
CA ARG A 48 -1.63 3.52 15.40
C ARG A 48 -0.31 3.86 14.69
N PHE A 49 -0.05 3.25 13.52
CA PHE A 49 1.17 3.52 12.75
C PHE A 49 0.83 3.87 11.30
N GLU A 50 1.72 4.63 10.71
CA GLU A 50 1.79 4.91 9.28
C GLU A 50 3.17 4.53 8.76
N THR A 51 3.27 4.24 7.47
CA THR A 51 4.53 4.00 6.77
C THR A 51 4.46 4.62 5.38
N GLN A 52 5.59 5.07 4.90
CA GLN A 52 5.73 5.48 3.50
C GLN A 52 5.78 4.27 2.56
N GLN A 53 6.20 3.10 3.09
CA GLN A 53 6.36 1.91 2.28
C GLN A 53 6.12 0.64 3.12
N PHE A 54 5.01 -0.04 2.87
CA PHE A 54 4.64 -1.29 3.55
C PHE A 54 5.13 -2.54 2.81
N TYR A 55 5.78 -2.39 1.66
CA TYR A 55 6.33 -3.48 0.85
C TYR A 55 7.72 -3.13 0.32
N LEU A 56 8.52 -4.15 0.07
CA LEU A 56 9.84 -4.02 -0.55
C LEU A 56 9.98 -5.10 -1.62
N PRO A 57 10.41 -4.74 -2.85
CA PRO A 57 10.62 -5.72 -3.90
C PRO A 57 11.78 -6.66 -3.53
N VAL A 58 11.60 -7.94 -3.84
CA VAL A 58 12.64 -8.95 -3.68
C VAL A 58 13.72 -8.73 -4.74
N LYS A 59 14.98 -8.74 -4.30
CA LYS A 59 16.16 -8.62 -5.15
C LYS A 59 17.11 -9.76 -4.85
N GLU A 60 17.74 -10.35 -5.86
CA GLU A 60 18.62 -11.52 -5.76
C GLU A 60 19.65 -11.45 -4.62
N ASN A 61 20.25 -10.30 -4.41
CA ASN A 61 21.33 -10.12 -3.43
C ASN A 61 20.87 -9.50 -2.11
N ARG A 62 19.56 -9.24 -1.93
CA ARG A 62 19.03 -8.62 -0.73
C ARG A 62 18.61 -9.67 0.29
N LYS A 63 19.30 -9.69 1.43
CA LYS A 63 19.02 -10.64 2.52
C LYS A 63 18.28 -10.02 3.71
N SER A 64 18.15 -8.69 3.75
CA SER A 64 17.51 -7.97 4.83
C SER A 64 16.45 -7.00 4.28
N TYR A 65 15.31 -6.96 4.95
CA TYR A 65 14.18 -6.11 4.60
C TYR A 65 13.78 -5.35 5.87
N ASP A 66 13.97 -4.04 5.85
CA ASP A 66 13.72 -3.17 6.99
C ASP A 66 12.57 -2.23 6.66
N PHE A 67 11.63 -2.09 7.58
CA PHE A 67 10.47 -1.24 7.44
C PHE A 67 10.45 -0.21 8.56
N LEU A 68 10.12 1.01 8.22
CA LEU A 68 9.99 2.12 9.16
C LEU A 68 8.51 2.43 9.38
N LEU A 69 8.10 2.46 10.64
CA LEU A 69 6.76 2.81 11.08
C LEU A 69 6.81 4.07 11.95
N THR A 70 5.91 5.00 11.70
CA THR A 70 5.74 6.21 12.50
C THR A 70 4.40 6.16 13.22
N GLU A 71 4.36 6.47 14.52
CA GLU A 71 3.08 6.56 15.23
C GLU A 71 2.19 7.63 14.61
N SER A 72 0.90 7.30 14.48
CA SER A 72 -0.10 8.18 13.92
C SER A 72 -1.36 8.19 14.78
N GLU A 73 -1.80 9.37 15.18
CA GLU A 73 -3.08 9.55 15.85
C GLU A 73 -4.26 9.32 14.88
N ARG A 74 -4.02 9.52 13.59
CA ARG A 74 -5.02 9.37 12.52
C ARG A 74 -5.52 7.93 12.41
N THR A 75 -4.65 6.94 12.61
CA THR A 75 -4.95 5.53 12.45
C THR A 75 -5.36 4.83 13.75
N GLN A 76 -5.48 5.58 14.87
CA GLN A 76 -5.85 5.03 16.18
C GLN A 76 -7.37 4.91 16.41
N PRO A 77 -8.24 5.86 15.98
CA PRO A 77 -9.64 5.85 16.37
C PRO A 77 -10.39 4.64 15.84
N ARG A 78 -11.28 4.10 16.66
CA ARG A 78 -12.22 3.04 16.25
C ARG A 78 -13.21 3.55 15.21
N GLU A 79 -13.76 4.74 15.45
CA GLU A 79 -14.62 5.44 14.51
C GLU A 79 -13.76 6.35 13.66
N HIS A 80 -13.76 6.11 12.36
CA HIS A 80 -12.98 6.88 11.39
C HIS A 80 -13.70 6.94 10.05
N SER A 81 -13.37 7.93 9.28
CA SER A 81 -13.78 8.06 7.89
C SER A 81 -12.61 7.76 6.95
N PHE A 82 -12.91 7.35 5.74
CA PHE A 82 -11.95 7.24 4.66
C PHE A 82 -12.54 7.78 3.36
N VAL A 83 -11.68 8.10 2.41
CA VAL A 83 -12.08 8.51 1.06
C VAL A 83 -11.85 7.36 0.12
N GLN A 84 -12.85 7.02 -0.66
CA GLN A 84 -12.74 6.07 -1.77
C GLN A 84 -12.86 6.83 -3.08
N ILE A 85 -11.95 6.56 -4.01
CA ILE A 85 -12.00 6.97 -5.41
C ILE A 85 -11.84 5.75 -6.30
N THR A 86 -12.36 5.81 -7.51
CA THR A 86 -12.31 4.72 -8.48
C THR A 86 -12.43 5.29 -9.89
N ASP A 87 -12.11 4.49 -10.90
CA ASP A 87 -12.38 4.79 -12.31
C ASP A 87 -11.89 6.18 -12.74
N THR A 88 -10.69 6.56 -12.33
CA THR A 88 -10.14 7.87 -12.67
C THR A 88 -9.68 7.96 -14.13
N GLU A 89 -9.34 6.82 -14.73
CA GLU A 89 -9.02 6.64 -16.17
C GLU A 89 -8.17 7.78 -16.75
N VAL A 90 -7.04 8.08 -16.10
CA VAL A 90 -6.16 9.18 -16.49
C VAL A 90 -5.51 8.90 -17.84
N THR A 91 -6.00 9.53 -18.89
CA THR A 91 -5.50 9.38 -20.26
C THR A 91 -4.67 10.57 -20.76
N GLY A 92 -4.65 11.66 -20.02
CA GLY A 92 -3.98 12.93 -20.34
C GLY A 92 -3.57 13.64 -19.07
N GLY A 93 -3.52 14.95 -19.08
CA GLY A 93 -3.20 15.74 -17.89
C GLY A 93 -4.21 15.49 -16.75
N MET A 94 -3.72 15.56 -15.52
CA MET A 94 -4.57 15.46 -14.33
C MET A 94 -5.51 16.65 -14.24
N GLY A 95 -6.79 16.38 -14.21
CA GLY A 95 -7.83 17.40 -14.12
C GLY A 95 -7.87 18.11 -12.77
N ARG A 96 -8.71 19.15 -12.67
CA ARG A 96 -8.96 19.91 -11.44
C ARG A 96 -9.38 19.03 -10.25
N TRP A 97 -9.98 17.88 -10.51
CA TRP A 97 -10.43 16.93 -9.49
C TRP A 97 -9.33 16.54 -8.47
N VAL A 98 -8.04 16.50 -8.89
CA VAL A 98 -6.94 16.22 -7.98
C VAL A 98 -6.80 17.30 -6.91
N THR A 99 -6.85 18.57 -7.32
CA THR A 99 -6.81 19.71 -6.40
C THR A 99 -8.01 19.73 -5.47
N ASP A 100 -9.20 19.43 -6.00
CA ASP A 100 -10.43 19.37 -5.22
C ASP A 100 -10.37 18.20 -4.21
N LEU A 101 -9.83 17.05 -4.61
CA LEU A 101 -9.58 15.91 -3.72
C LEU A 101 -8.58 16.25 -2.60
N GLN A 102 -7.46 16.89 -2.94
CA GLN A 102 -6.47 17.34 -1.96
C GLN A 102 -7.09 18.29 -0.93
N GLN A 103 -7.89 19.24 -1.40
CA GLN A 103 -8.58 20.18 -0.50
C GLN A 103 -9.60 19.47 0.40
N TYR A 104 -10.33 18.49 -0.13
CA TYR A 104 -11.27 17.67 0.63
C TYR A 104 -10.54 16.88 1.73
N VAL A 105 -9.49 16.14 1.37
CA VAL A 105 -8.68 15.36 2.33
C VAL A 105 -8.08 16.25 3.42
N LYS A 106 -7.61 17.44 3.07
CA LYS A 106 -7.07 18.42 4.03
C LYS A 106 -8.13 18.89 5.03
N ASN A 107 -9.36 19.11 4.58
CA ASN A 107 -10.45 19.60 5.43
C ASN A 107 -11.02 18.48 6.31
N GLU A 108 -11.33 17.33 5.73
CA GLU A 108 -12.02 16.23 6.41
C GLU A 108 -11.08 15.33 7.22
N LYS A 109 -9.78 15.33 6.91
CA LYS A 109 -8.73 14.56 7.59
C LYS A 109 -9.09 13.07 7.74
N PRO A 110 -9.47 12.37 6.65
CA PRO A 110 -9.80 10.96 6.71
C PRO A 110 -8.62 10.13 7.22
N ALA A 111 -8.89 8.94 7.75
CA ALA A 111 -7.85 8.02 8.21
C ALA A 111 -6.95 7.56 7.05
N PHE A 112 -7.53 7.39 5.87
CA PHE A 112 -6.81 7.04 4.64
C PHE A 112 -7.65 7.39 3.41
N LEU A 113 -7.00 7.34 2.25
CA LEU A 113 -7.62 7.33 0.93
C LEU A 113 -7.37 5.98 0.28
N ILE A 114 -8.34 5.43 -0.42
CA ILE A 114 -8.17 4.21 -1.22
C ILE A 114 -8.68 4.43 -2.64
N HIS A 115 -7.88 4.02 -3.61
CA HIS A 115 -8.28 3.92 -5.01
C HIS A 115 -8.63 2.46 -5.32
N THR A 116 -9.87 2.20 -5.73
CA THR A 116 -10.39 0.84 -5.88
C THR A 116 -10.33 0.28 -7.30
N GLY A 117 -9.40 0.78 -8.10
CA GLY A 117 -9.09 0.24 -9.41
C GLY A 117 -9.53 1.11 -10.57
N ASP A 118 -9.17 0.70 -11.78
CA ASP A 118 -9.31 1.43 -13.03
C ASP A 118 -8.67 2.83 -12.92
N ILE A 119 -7.41 2.81 -12.49
CA ILE A 119 -6.61 4.02 -12.32
C ILE A 119 -6.34 4.61 -13.68
N CYS A 120 -5.77 3.83 -14.58
CA CYS A 120 -5.55 4.21 -15.96
C CYS A 120 -4.78 3.15 -16.76
N TYR A 121 -4.78 3.35 -18.09
CA TYR A 121 -3.83 2.73 -19.00
C TYR A 121 -2.42 3.35 -18.88
N GLU A 122 -1.38 2.63 -19.37
CA GLU A 122 -0.06 3.23 -19.55
C GLU A 122 -0.12 4.40 -20.57
N PRO A 123 0.45 5.59 -20.35
CA PRO A 123 1.36 5.99 -19.27
C PRO A 123 0.67 6.62 -18.04
N GLY A 124 -0.65 6.61 -18.00
CA GLY A 124 -1.41 7.30 -16.95
C GLY A 124 -1.16 6.77 -15.54
N LEU A 125 -0.85 5.47 -15.37
CA LEU A 125 -0.49 4.89 -14.06
C LEU A 125 0.64 5.68 -13.39
N LYS A 126 1.73 5.95 -14.13
CA LYS A 126 2.86 6.72 -13.60
C LYS A 126 2.49 8.16 -13.29
N MET A 127 1.68 8.78 -14.15
CA MET A 127 1.20 10.15 -13.97
C MET A 127 0.29 10.26 -12.74
N HIS A 128 -0.63 9.32 -12.56
CA HIS A 128 -1.52 9.28 -11.41
C HIS A 128 -0.73 9.17 -10.11
N ASN A 129 0.24 8.25 -10.02
CA ASN A 129 1.05 8.07 -8.82
C ASN A 129 1.89 9.29 -8.43
N GLN A 130 2.21 10.18 -9.37
CA GLN A 130 2.92 11.42 -9.06
C GLN A 130 2.06 12.44 -8.32
N VAL A 131 0.75 12.37 -8.45
CA VAL A 131 -0.17 13.38 -7.93
C VAL A 131 -1.19 12.86 -6.92
N VAL A 132 -1.46 11.56 -6.91
CA VAL A 132 -2.27 10.89 -5.89
C VAL A 132 -1.40 9.87 -5.16
N ASN A 133 -0.78 10.28 -4.08
CA ASN A 133 0.04 9.43 -3.20
C ASN A 133 0.01 9.99 -1.77
N ALA A 134 0.62 9.29 -0.83
CA ALA A 134 0.57 9.67 0.58
C ALA A 134 1.17 11.05 0.86
N GLU A 135 2.21 11.46 0.13
CA GLU A 135 2.83 12.77 0.30
C GLU A 135 1.93 13.90 -0.21
N THR A 136 1.42 13.77 -1.44
CA THR A 136 0.58 14.80 -2.07
C THR A 136 -0.78 14.95 -1.43
N MET A 137 -1.34 13.85 -0.89
CA MET A 137 -2.63 13.83 -0.18
C MET A 137 -2.50 14.10 1.31
N ASN A 138 -1.28 14.07 1.86
CA ASN A 138 -1.02 14.21 3.28
C ASN A 138 -1.85 13.25 4.16
N CYS A 139 -2.06 12.03 3.67
CA CYS A 139 -2.68 10.92 4.39
C CYS A 139 -2.23 9.59 3.77
N PRO A 140 -2.35 8.44 4.47
CA PRO A 140 -2.12 7.14 3.87
C PRO A 140 -2.97 6.95 2.60
N VAL A 141 -2.35 6.46 1.53
CA VAL A 141 -3.04 6.16 0.26
C VAL A 141 -2.79 4.70 -0.08
N TYR A 142 -3.88 3.98 -0.34
CA TYR A 142 -3.88 2.58 -0.73
C TYR A 142 -4.48 2.42 -2.13
N TYR A 143 -4.12 1.35 -2.83
CA TYR A 143 -4.55 1.13 -4.20
C TYR A 143 -5.01 -0.32 -4.39
N CYS A 144 -6.13 -0.52 -5.08
CA CYS A 144 -6.50 -1.78 -5.67
C CYS A 144 -6.22 -1.73 -7.17
N ILE A 145 -5.90 -2.86 -7.74
CA ILE A 145 -5.80 -2.97 -9.19
C ILE A 145 -7.19 -3.15 -9.80
N GLY A 146 -7.44 -2.49 -10.92
CA GLY A 146 -8.62 -2.69 -11.77
C GLY A 146 -8.25 -3.40 -13.07
N ASN A 147 -9.25 -3.78 -13.87
CA ASN A 147 -8.99 -4.46 -15.14
C ASN A 147 -8.34 -3.55 -16.19
N HIS A 148 -8.58 -2.24 -16.15
CA HIS A 148 -7.89 -1.29 -17.02
C HIS A 148 -6.43 -1.04 -16.63
N ASP A 149 -6.01 -1.48 -15.46
CA ASP A 149 -4.64 -1.37 -14.97
C ASP A 149 -3.75 -2.57 -15.39
N LEU A 150 -4.34 -3.59 -16.01
CA LEU A 150 -3.68 -4.76 -16.57
C LEU A 150 -3.16 -4.48 -17.97
N VAL A 151 -2.15 -3.63 -18.08
CA VAL A 151 -1.76 -3.04 -19.37
C VAL A 151 -0.50 -3.61 -19.95
N LYS A 152 0.36 -4.25 -19.17
CA LYS A 152 1.66 -4.71 -19.64
C LYS A 152 2.29 -5.75 -18.73
N GLY A 153 3.01 -6.69 -19.38
CA GLY A 153 3.80 -7.73 -18.74
C GLY A 153 3.30 -9.13 -19.09
N ASN A 154 3.95 -10.15 -18.53
CA ASN A 154 3.64 -11.55 -18.83
C ASN A 154 2.33 -12.02 -18.19
N TYR A 155 1.94 -11.41 -17.08
CA TYR A 155 0.70 -11.70 -16.35
C TYR A 155 -0.18 -10.45 -16.16
N GLY A 156 0.17 -9.33 -16.81
CA GLY A 156 -0.62 -8.10 -16.86
C GLY A 156 -0.39 -7.15 -15.69
N GLU A 157 0.00 -7.61 -14.52
CA GLU A 157 0.16 -6.79 -13.31
C GLU A 157 1.54 -6.13 -13.15
N GLU A 158 2.55 -6.54 -13.94
CA GLU A 158 3.95 -6.15 -13.70
C GLU A 158 4.17 -4.64 -13.70
N LEU A 159 3.52 -3.91 -14.60
CA LEU A 159 3.64 -2.47 -14.63
C LEU A 159 2.99 -1.84 -13.39
N TYR A 160 1.78 -2.27 -13.05
CA TYR A 160 1.09 -1.82 -11.86
C TYR A 160 1.94 -2.08 -10.61
N GLU A 161 2.40 -3.32 -10.41
CA GLU A 161 3.22 -3.70 -9.25
C GLU A 161 4.53 -2.92 -9.15
N SER A 162 5.12 -2.54 -10.29
CA SER A 162 6.35 -1.73 -10.31
C SER A 162 6.14 -0.31 -9.78
N ILE A 163 4.90 0.20 -9.80
CA ILE A 163 4.51 1.56 -9.42
C ILE A 163 3.85 1.57 -8.04
N TYR A 164 2.87 0.68 -7.83
CA TYR A 164 1.98 0.68 -6.66
C TYR A 164 2.28 -0.44 -5.66
N GLY A 165 3.07 -1.45 -6.04
CA GLY A 165 3.42 -2.59 -5.19
C GLY A 165 2.47 -3.75 -5.31
N PRO A 166 2.42 -4.64 -4.27
CA PRO A 166 1.66 -5.87 -4.33
C PRO A 166 0.16 -5.63 -4.48
N THR A 167 -0.52 -6.50 -5.23
CA THR A 167 -1.98 -6.48 -5.41
C THR A 167 -2.72 -7.14 -4.25
N TRP A 168 -2.01 -7.90 -3.40
CA TRP A 168 -2.50 -8.50 -2.16
C TRP A 168 -1.80 -7.91 -0.96
N TYR A 169 -2.54 -7.28 -0.06
CA TYR A 169 -2.00 -6.76 1.20
C TYR A 169 -3.11 -6.41 2.19
N SER A 170 -2.72 -6.04 3.40
CA SER A 170 -3.65 -5.61 4.43
C SER A 170 -3.07 -4.51 5.31
N PHE A 171 -3.95 -3.81 6.01
CA PHE A 171 -3.59 -2.78 6.99
C PHE A 171 -4.69 -2.65 8.03
N ASP A 172 -4.34 -2.10 9.19
CA ASP A 172 -5.25 -1.91 10.31
C ASP A 172 -5.49 -0.42 10.59
N ILE A 173 -6.74 -0.04 10.81
CA ILE A 173 -7.12 1.28 11.31
C ILE A 173 -8.03 1.09 12.52
N GLY A 174 -7.66 1.64 13.66
CA GLY A 174 -8.40 1.44 14.90
C GLY A 174 -8.53 -0.04 15.26
N ASN A 175 -9.72 -0.60 15.16
CA ASN A 175 -10.02 -2.02 15.39
C ASN A 175 -10.52 -2.75 14.13
N ILE A 176 -10.34 -2.15 12.95
CA ILE A 176 -10.76 -2.72 11.67
C ILE A 176 -9.53 -3.19 10.90
N HIS A 177 -9.59 -4.42 10.41
CA HIS A 177 -8.61 -4.99 9.50
C HIS A 177 -9.12 -4.87 8.07
N TYR A 178 -8.40 -4.14 7.24
CA TYR A 178 -8.68 -3.95 5.83
C TYR A 178 -7.83 -4.92 5.00
N VAL A 179 -8.46 -5.58 4.04
CA VAL A 179 -7.78 -6.51 3.12
C VAL A 179 -8.03 -6.03 1.69
N VAL A 180 -6.96 -5.88 0.95
CA VAL A 180 -6.97 -5.58 -0.48
C VAL A 180 -6.65 -6.86 -1.24
N THR A 181 -7.50 -7.18 -2.21
CA THR A 181 -7.35 -8.34 -3.10
C THR A 181 -7.40 -7.87 -4.54
N PRO A 182 -6.70 -8.54 -5.47
CA PRO A 182 -6.85 -8.26 -6.89
C PRO A 182 -8.24 -8.65 -7.38
N ILE A 183 -8.59 -8.17 -8.56
CA ILE A 183 -9.75 -8.66 -9.28
C ILE A 183 -9.47 -10.11 -9.70
N ASP A 184 -10.41 -10.99 -9.41
CA ASP A 184 -10.44 -12.31 -10.03
C ASP A 184 -10.92 -12.13 -11.47
N HIS A 185 -10.01 -12.26 -12.42
CA HIS A 185 -10.37 -12.36 -13.82
C HIS A 185 -10.83 -13.80 -14.04
N GLY A 186 -12.08 -14.06 -13.69
CA GLY A 186 -12.70 -15.34 -13.97
C GLY A 186 -12.52 -15.68 -15.45
N ASP A 187 -12.01 -16.87 -15.71
CA ASP A 187 -11.85 -17.47 -17.04
C ASP A 187 -13.19 -17.49 -17.81
#